data_782bc6c17726128ca8db83662951c959
#
_entry.id   782bc6c17726128ca8db83662951c959
#
_cell.length_a   1.000
_cell.length_b   1.000
_cell.length_c   1.000
_cell.angle_alpha   90.00
_cell.angle_beta   90.00
_cell.angle_gamma   90.00
#
_symmetry.space_group_name_H-M   'P 1'
#
loop_
_entity.id
_entity.type
_entity.pdbx_description
1 polymer ?
#
loop_
_entity_poly.entity_id
_entity_poly.type
_entity_poly.pdbx_seq_one_letter_code
_entity_poly.pdbx_strand_id
1 'polypeptide(L)'
;RFVEEADLVILTLGDKYGTCSLASMGEGIDSTYINLPKCQEAFIERAAQFRKPLVGIHFSGRPISSDVADKNLSAILEAWAPAEAGAKAIVDILYGVVSPSGKLPVSVAVNAGQIPIYYNHPWGSASHQGESIGFANYLETSHKPRYCFGYGLSYGEFVYSDMKISKPEVKPDELITV
;
A
#
# COMPACT_ATOMS: atom_id res chain seq x y z
N ARG A 1 -26.56 -7.99 -11.02
CA ARG A 1 -27.02 -7.21 -12.15
C ARG A 1 -26.02 -6.08 -12.48
N PHE A 2 -25.85 -5.04 -11.65
CA PHE A 2 -24.97 -3.90 -11.97
C PHE A 2 -23.51 -4.29 -12.29
N VAL A 3 -22.91 -5.17 -11.50
CA VAL A 3 -21.56 -5.66 -11.76
C VAL A 3 -21.45 -6.43 -13.07
N GLU A 4 -22.47 -7.21 -13.39
CA GLU A 4 -22.51 -8.04 -14.59
C GLU A 4 -22.60 -7.20 -15.86
N GLU A 5 -23.35 -6.09 -15.81
CA GLU A 5 -23.58 -5.16 -16.93
C GLU A 5 -22.42 -4.14 -17.10
N ALA A 6 -21.55 -3.99 -16.10
CA ALA A 6 -20.44 -3.03 -16.13
C ALA A 6 -19.24 -3.53 -16.93
N ASP A 7 -18.50 -2.63 -17.56
CA ASP A 7 -17.21 -2.93 -18.17
C ASP A 7 -16.07 -2.92 -17.17
N LEU A 8 -16.20 -2.09 -16.15
CA LEU A 8 -15.25 -1.93 -15.04
C LEU A 8 -16.03 -1.60 -13.76
N VAL A 9 -15.57 -2.11 -12.63
CA VAL A 9 -16.19 -1.88 -11.33
C VAL A 9 -15.20 -1.18 -10.40
N ILE A 10 -15.61 -0.04 -9.86
CA ILE A 10 -14.83 0.72 -8.87
C ILE A 10 -15.45 0.47 -7.49
N LEU A 11 -14.64 0.03 -6.55
CA LEU A 11 -15.03 -0.26 -5.18
C LEU A 11 -14.40 0.75 -4.22
N THR A 12 -15.22 1.45 -3.45
CA THR A 12 -14.74 2.24 -2.32
C THR A 12 -14.64 1.34 -1.10
N LEU A 13 -13.46 1.19 -0.57
CA LEU A 13 -13.10 0.24 0.48
C LEU A 13 -12.42 0.98 1.62
N GLY A 14 -12.35 0.36 2.77
CA GLY A 14 -11.58 0.90 3.88
C GLY A 14 -12.32 0.83 5.20
N ASP A 15 -11.79 1.52 6.17
CA ASP A 15 -12.28 1.54 7.52
C ASP A 15 -13.46 2.51 7.71
N LYS A 16 -14.25 2.27 8.74
CA LYS A 16 -15.29 3.17 9.18
C LYS A 16 -14.72 4.17 10.18
N TYR A 17 -14.61 5.42 9.77
CA TYR A 17 -14.14 6.50 10.64
C TYR A 17 -15.17 6.88 11.71
N GLY A 18 -14.69 7.16 12.91
CA GLY A 18 -15.52 7.64 14.00
C GLY A 18 -14.83 7.60 15.35
N THR A 19 -15.56 7.97 16.40
CA THR A 19 -15.09 8.02 17.79
C THR A 19 -15.88 7.11 18.73
N CYS A 20 -16.65 6.19 18.21
CA CYS A 20 -17.52 5.31 19.00
C CYS A 20 -17.26 3.83 18.68
N SER A 21 -17.88 2.95 19.46
CA SER A 21 -17.74 1.49 19.34
C SER A 21 -18.12 0.89 17.97
N LEU A 22 -18.75 1.67 17.10
CA LEU A 22 -19.09 1.26 15.74
C LEU A 22 -18.04 1.66 14.72
N ALA A 23 -17.02 2.45 15.10
CA ALA A 23 -15.91 2.82 14.26
C ALA A 23 -14.86 1.69 14.22
N SER A 24 -14.10 1.62 13.13
CA SER A 24 -12.94 0.75 13.01
C SER A 24 -11.62 1.52 12.90
N MET A 25 -11.67 2.84 12.76
CA MET A 25 -10.55 3.76 12.88
C MET A 25 -11.00 5.12 13.38
N GLY A 26 -10.07 5.91 13.93
CA GLY A 26 -10.31 7.26 14.43
C GLY A 26 -9.56 7.49 15.73
N GLU A 27 -9.77 8.66 16.32
CA GLU A 27 -9.15 9.02 17.59
C GLU A 27 -9.57 8.05 18.70
N GLY A 28 -8.59 7.47 19.40
CA GLY A 28 -8.84 6.52 20.48
C GLY A 28 -9.37 5.15 20.01
N ILE A 29 -9.30 4.85 18.72
CA ILE A 29 -9.71 3.57 18.15
C ILE A 29 -8.48 2.80 17.69
N ASP A 30 -8.13 1.75 18.44
CA ASP A 30 -7.06 0.83 18.09
C ASP A 30 -7.63 -0.50 17.58
N SER A 31 -6.92 -1.11 16.64
CA SER A 31 -7.31 -2.42 16.10
C SER A 31 -6.08 -3.33 16.01
N THR A 32 -6.25 -4.56 16.43
CA THR A 32 -5.28 -5.65 16.19
C THR A 32 -5.44 -6.27 14.82
N TYR A 33 -6.44 -5.84 14.06
CA TYR A 33 -6.80 -6.36 12.75
C TYR A 33 -6.53 -5.32 11.69
N ILE A 34 -5.62 -5.62 10.77
CA ILE A 34 -5.14 -4.69 9.73
C ILE A 34 -5.71 -4.96 8.34
N ASN A 35 -6.58 -5.94 8.22
CA ASN A 35 -7.26 -6.28 6.96
C ASN A 35 -8.47 -5.37 6.71
N LEU A 36 -9.03 -5.47 5.51
CA LEU A 36 -10.34 -4.92 5.23
C LEU A 36 -11.42 -5.56 6.13
N PRO A 37 -12.51 -4.86 6.41
CA PRO A 37 -13.67 -5.47 7.04
C PRO A 37 -14.13 -6.71 6.27
N LYS A 38 -14.45 -7.79 6.97
CA LYS A 38 -14.83 -9.09 6.35
C LYS A 38 -15.98 -8.99 5.35
N CYS A 39 -16.93 -8.09 5.59
CA CYS A 39 -18.03 -7.86 4.64
C CYS A 39 -17.56 -7.26 3.32
N GLN A 40 -16.51 -6.43 3.34
CA GLN A 40 -15.91 -5.88 2.13
C GLN A 40 -15.10 -6.94 1.39
N GLU A 41 -14.33 -7.78 2.10
CA GLU A 41 -13.63 -8.91 1.49
C GLU A 41 -14.60 -9.88 0.81
N ALA A 42 -15.68 -10.27 1.48
CA ALA A 42 -16.72 -11.11 0.90
C ALA A 42 -17.40 -10.46 -0.32
N PHE A 43 -17.54 -9.14 -0.31
CA PHE A 43 -18.08 -8.40 -1.46
C PHE A 43 -17.10 -8.42 -2.65
N ILE A 44 -15.80 -8.23 -2.41
CA ILE A 44 -14.76 -8.33 -3.44
C ILE A 44 -14.78 -9.73 -4.07
N GLU A 45 -14.78 -10.79 -3.25
CA GLU A 45 -14.85 -12.17 -3.73
C GLU A 45 -16.09 -12.44 -4.57
N ARG A 46 -17.23 -11.91 -4.16
CA ARG A 46 -18.48 -12.02 -4.91
C ARG A 46 -18.44 -11.26 -6.23
N ALA A 47 -17.90 -10.04 -6.23
CA ALA A 47 -17.76 -9.24 -7.45
C ALA A 47 -16.77 -9.87 -8.45
N ALA A 48 -15.70 -10.48 -7.97
CA ALA A 48 -14.70 -11.15 -8.80
C ALA A 48 -15.26 -12.33 -9.62
N GLN A 49 -16.33 -12.97 -9.15
CA GLN A 49 -16.98 -14.06 -9.88
C GLN A 49 -17.53 -13.63 -11.25
N PHE A 50 -17.81 -12.34 -11.44
CA PHE A 50 -18.28 -11.80 -12.72
C PHE A 50 -17.16 -11.56 -13.73
N ARG A 51 -15.88 -11.76 -13.32
CA ARG A 51 -14.70 -11.63 -14.19
C ARG A 51 -14.57 -10.27 -14.88
N LYS A 52 -15.03 -9.22 -14.22
CA LYS A 52 -14.84 -7.83 -14.64
C LYS A 52 -13.60 -7.26 -13.98
N PRO A 53 -12.90 -6.29 -14.59
CA PRO A 53 -11.85 -5.56 -13.91
C PRO A 53 -12.41 -4.87 -12.67
N LEU A 54 -11.78 -5.08 -11.53
CA LEU A 54 -12.13 -4.45 -10.26
C LEU A 54 -11.02 -3.51 -9.84
N VAL A 55 -11.36 -2.27 -9.54
CA VAL A 55 -10.45 -1.26 -9.00
C VAL A 55 -10.87 -0.91 -7.59
N GLY A 56 -9.97 -1.09 -6.63
CA GLY A 56 -10.19 -0.70 -5.24
C GLY A 56 -9.66 0.70 -4.96
N ILE A 57 -10.43 1.50 -4.24
CA ILE A 57 -9.99 2.78 -3.69
C ILE A 57 -10.08 2.66 -2.18
N HIS A 58 -8.93 2.65 -1.51
CA HIS A 58 -8.87 2.56 -0.05
C HIS A 58 -8.99 3.94 0.59
N PHE A 59 -9.95 4.07 1.48
CA PHE A 59 -10.13 5.22 2.37
C PHE A 59 -9.86 4.76 3.80
N SER A 60 -8.70 5.12 4.35
CA SER A 60 -8.31 4.69 5.69
C SER A 60 -7.30 5.66 6.30
N GLY A 61 -7.30 5.76 7.62
CA GLY A 61 -6.26 6.48 8.38
C GLY A 61 -5.06 5.61 8.74
N ARG A 62 -5.06 4.33 8.38
CA ARG A 62 -4.00 3.36 8.65
C ARG A 62 -3.75 2.47 7.43
N PRO A 63 -2.56 1.85 7.32
CA PRO A 63 -2.29 0.89 6.27
C PRO A 63 -3.28 -0.29 6.33
N ILE A 64 -3.84 -0.64 5.17
CA ILE A 64 -4.70 -1.81 5.02
C ILE A 64 -3.92 -2.91 4.32
N SER A 65 -4.09 -4.13 4.83
CA SER A 65 -3.51 -5.34 4.27
C SER A 65 -4.63 -6.34 4.00
N SER A 66 -4.79 -6.83 2.77
CA SER A 66 -5.83 -7.79 2.43
C SER A 66 -5.39 -8.70 1.30
N ASP A 67 -5.29 -10.01 1.59
CA ASP A 67 -5.00 -11.03 0.58
C ASP A 67 -6.12 -11.12 -0.45
N VAL A 68 -7.36 -10.89 -0.01
CA VAL A 68 -8.53 -10.90 -0.90
C VAL A 68 -8.48 -9.75 -1.89
N ALA A 69 -8.09 -8.55 -1.42
CA ALA A 69 -7.94 -7.39 -2.30
C ALA A 69 -6.82 -7.62 -3.31
N ASP A 70 -5.63 -8.02 -2.87
CA ASP A 70 -4.48 -8.25 -3.75
C ASP A 70 -4.73 -9.32 -4.81
N LYS A 71 -5.48 -10.36 -4.45
CA LYS A 71 -5.78 -11.47 -5.37
C LYS A 71 -6.82 -11.10 -6.43
N ASN A 72 -7.79 -10.27 -6.09
CA ASN A 72 -8.98 -10.07 -6.89
C ASN A 72 -9.09 -8.68 -7.55
N LEU A 73 -8.40 -7.67 -7.04
CA LEU A 73 -8.43 -6.34 -7.62
C LEU A 73 -7.35 -6.20 -8.69
N SER A 74 -7.71 -5.60 -9.81
CA SER A 74 -6.78 -5.30 -10.91
C SER A 74 -5.87 -4.13 -10.59
N ALA A 75 -6.34 -3.20 -9.74
CA ALA A 75 -5.57 -2.07 -9.24
C ALA A 75 -6.12 -1.61 -7.88
N ILE A 76 -5.24 -1.04 -7.07
CA ILE A 76 -5.58 -0.43 -5.78
C ILE A 76 -5.02 0.98 -5.75
N LEU A 77 -5.87 1.96 -5.44
CA LEU A 77 -5.49 3.32 -5.15
C LEU A 77 -5.60 3.55 -3.63
N GLU A 78 -4.48 3.78 -2.98
CA GLU A 78 -4.45 4.14 -1.55
C GLU A 78 -4.68 5.65 -1.41
N ALA A 79 -5.90 6.03 -1.09
CA ALA A 79 -6.32 7.43 -1.03
C ALA A 79 -6.20 8.04 0.38
N TRP A 80 -5.97 7.22 1.41
CA TRP A 80 -5.93 7.66 2.82
C TRP A 80 -7.21 8.43 3.21
N ALA A 81 -7.05 9.62 3.78
CA ALA A 81 -8.12 10.56 4.10
C ALA A 81 -8.00 11.80 3.20
N PRO A 82 -8.52 11.76 1.96
CA PRO A 82 -8.15 12.69 0.88
C PRO A 82 -8.81 14.07 0.98
N ALA A 83 -9.55 14.37 2.03
CA ALA A 83 -10.22 15.65 2.30
C ALA A 83 -11.12 16.15 1.13
N GLU A 84 -11.40 17.45 1.07
CA GLU A 84 -12.39 18.05 0.15
C GLU A 84 -12.01 17.87 -1.33
N ALA A 85 -10.76 18.10 -1.69
CA ALA A 85 -10.28 17.98 -3.07
C ALA A 85 -10.06 16.53 -3.55
N GLY A 86 -10.18 15.56 -2.64
CA GLY A 86 -9.81 14.17 -2.90
C GLY A 86 -10.62 13.50 -3.99
N ALA A 87 -11.91 13.77 -4.07
CA ALA A 87 -12.77 13.17 -5.09
C ALA A 87 -12.30 13.54 -6.51
N LYS A 88 -11.96 14.83 -6.72
CA LYS A 88 -11.43 15.28 -8.01
C LYS A 88 -10.08 14.63 -8.32
N ALA A 89 -9.17 14.61 -7.36
CA ALA A 89 -7.85 14.02 -7.54
C ALA A 89 -7.92 12.52 -7.89
N ILE A 90 -8.79 11.76 -7.21
CA ILE A 90 -9.04 10.36 -7.49
C ILE A 90 -9.56 10.16 -8.93
N VAL A 91 -10.54 10.95 -9.33
CA VAL A 91 -11.09 10.87 -10.69
C VAL A 91 -10.04 11.22 -11.75
N ASP A 92 -9.25 12.28 -11.53
CA ASP A 92 -8.17 12.68 -12.45
C ASP A 92 -7.13 11.54 -12.62
N ILE A 93 -6.82 10.82 -11.56
CA ILE A 93 -5.94 9.65 -11.60
C ILE A 93 -6.61 8.50 -12.36
N LEU A 94 -7.85 8.14 -12.03
CA LEU A 94 -8.56 7.02 -12.67
C LEU A 94 -8.72 7.20 -14.18
N TYR A 95 -8.92 8.44 -14.63
CA TYR A 95 -9.02 8.76 -16.06
C TYR A 95 -7.68 9.12 -16.72
N GLY A 96 -6.58 9.03 -16.00
CA GLY A 96 -5.25 9.29 -16.55
C GLY A 96 -4.94 10.74 -16.86
N VAL A 97 -5.72 11.68 -16.32
CA VAL A 97 -5.46 13.13 -16.44
C VAL A 97 -4.19 13.51 -15.68
N VAL A 98 -3.98 12.85 -14.54
CA VAL A 98 -2.79 13.00 -13.68
C VAL A 98 -2.22 11.63 -13.40
N SER A 99 -0.92 11.47 -13.55
CA SER A 99 -0.22 10.26 -13.11
C SER A 99 -0.07 10.25 -11.59
N PRO A 100 -0.36 9.11 -10.91
CA PRO A 100 -0.11 9.02 -9.49
C PRO A 100 1.39 9.17 -9.20
N SER A 101 1.73 10.06 -8.28
CA SER A 101 3.11 10.36 -7.87
C SER A 101 3.39 10.00 -6.40
N GLY A 102 2.33 9.76 -5.62
CA GLY A 102 2.44 9.39 -4.22
C GLY A 102 3.16 8.06 -4.02
N LYS A 103 3.95 7.99 -2.94
CA LYS A 103 4.63 6.78 -2.49
C LYS A 103 4.21 6.49 -1.06
N LEU A 104 4.16 5.21 -0.69
CA LEU A 104 3.78 4.80 0.67
C LEU A 104 4.76 5.38 1.70
N PRO A 105 4.28 6.10 2.70
CA PRO A 105 5.11 6.68 3.76
C PRO A 105 5.42 5.69 4.90
N VAL A 106 4.98 4.45 4.75
CA VAL A 106 5.17 3.37 5.72
C VAL A 106 5.32 2.04 5.00
N SER A 107 5.94 1.06 5.64
CA SER A 107 5.85 -0.34 5.21
C SER A 107 4.49 -0.91 5.63
N VAL A 108 3.85 -1.65 4.75
CA VAL A 108 2.57 -2.34 5.03
C VAL A 108 2.85 -3.79 5.40
N ALA A 109 2.54 -4.18 6.61
CA ALA A 109 2.67 -5.56 7.07
C ALA A 109 1.69 -6.49 6.37
N VAL A 110 2.02 -7.76 6.23
CA VAL A 110 1.09 -8.80 5.75
C VAL A 110 0.01 -9.08 6.80
N ASN A 111 0.42 -9.10 8.07
CA ASN A 111 -0.48 -9.29 9.20
C ASN A 111 0.05 -8.56 10.44
N ALA A 112 -0.80 -8.43 11.46
CA ALA A 112 -0.46 -7.71 12.68
C ALA A 112 0.73 -8.33 13.45
N GLY A 113 1.01 -9.61 13.28
CA GLY A 113 2.12 -10.28 13.92
C GLY A 113 3.50 -9.84 13.45
N GLN A 114 3.58 -9.16 12.31
CA GLN A 114 4.83 -8.58 11.80
C GLN A 114 5.16 -7.20 12.39
N ILE A 115 4.22 -6.55 13.07
CA ILE A 115 4.39 -5.18 13.56
C ILE A 115 5.17 -5.21 14.88
N PRO A 116 6.21 -4.33 15.02
CA PRO A 116 6.63 -3.25 14.13
C PRO A 116 7.44 -3.74 12.92
N ILE A 117 7.18 -3.16 11.75
CA ILE A 117 7.90 -3.44 10.51
C ILE A 117 8.49 -2.15 9.93
N TYR A 118 9.81 -2.02 10.02
CA TYR A 118 10.53 -0.82 9.62
C TYR A 118 11.24 -1.02 8.29
N TYR A 119 11.34 0.02 7.46
CA TYR A 119 12.15 -0.03 6.23
C TYR A 119 13.66 -0.04 6.53
N ASN A 120 14.08 0.54 7.66
CA ASN A 120 15.46 0.75 8.05
C ASN A 120 15.90 -0.17 9.20
N HIS A 121 15.62 -1.46 9.10
CA HIS A 121 16.09 -2.43 10.10
C HIS A 121 17.61 -2.35 10.29
N PRO A 122 18.12 -2.44 11.54
CA PRO A 122 19.55 -2.48 11.81
C PRO A 122 20.21 -3.69 11.15
N TRP A 123 21.50 -3.57 10.84
CA TRP A 123 22.32 -4.71 10.44
C TRP A 123 22.30 -5.80 11.52
N GLY A 124 22.20 -7.06 11.11
CA GLY A 124 22.08 -8.20 12.01
C GLY A 124 20.65 -8.55 12.41
N SER A 125 19.65 -7.76 12.00
CA SER A 125 18.24 -8.16 12.14
C SER A 125 17.91 -9.28 11.14
N ALA A 126 16.84 -10.04 11.43
CA ALA A 126 16.35 -11.09 10.54
C ALA A 126 16.06 -10.58 9.10
N SER A 127 15.69 -9.32 8.98
CA SER A 127 15.42 -8.68 7.68
C SER A 127 16.64 -8.61 6.74
N HIS A 128 17.85 -8.73 7.27
CA HIS A 128 19.10 -8.66 6.51
C HIS A 128 19.84 -9.99 6.40
N GLN A 129 19.32 -11.05 7.00
CA GLN A 129 20.00 -12.35 7.01
C GLN A 129 19.82 -13.19 5.74
N GLY A 130 18.97 -12.76 4.82
CA GLY A 130 18.65 -13.49 3.60
C GLY A 130 17.94 -14.82 3.88
N GLU A 131 18.06 -15.79 2.99
CA GLU A 131 17.45 -17.12 3.11
C GLU A 131 18.25 -18.09 4.00
N SER A 132 19.06 -17.59 4.89
CA SER A 132 19.93 -18.40 5.73
C SER A 132 19.16 -19.11 6.85
N ILE A 133 19.10 -20.44 6.72
CA ILE A 133 18.89 -21.39 7.83
C ILE A 133 17.80 -20.97 8.85
N GLY A 134 16.51 -21.01 8.44
CA GLY A 134 15.42 -21.16 9.41
C GLY A 134 14.99 -19.95 10.22
N PHE A 135 15.62 -18.79 10.06
CA PHE A 135 15.31 -17.60 10.88
C PHE A 135 14.82 -16.38 10.09
N ALA A 136 14.76 -16.46 8.76
CA ALA A 136 14.45 -15.31 7.93
C ALA A 136 12.95 -15.10 7.72
N ASN A 137 12.11 -16.08 7.98
CA ASN A 137 10.67 -16.04 7.75
C ASN A 137 9.87 -16.48 8.97
N TYR A 138 8.64 -16.03 9.05
CA TYR A 138 7.62 -16.64 9.89
C TYR A 138 7.23 -18.01 9.31
N LEU A 139 6.58 -18.85 10.09
CA LEU A 139 6.14 -20.17 9.64
C LEU A 139 5.16 -20.08 8.46
N GLU A 140 4.25 -19.12 8.52
CA GLU A 140 3.15 -18.98 7.57
C GLU A 140 3.41 -17.96 6.47
N THR A 141 4.38 -17.08 6.65
CA THR A 141 4.62 -15.96 5.73
C THR A 141 6.07 -15.50 5.75
N SER A 142 6.44 -14.73 4.73
CA SER A 142 7.73 -14.04 4.70
C SER A 142 7.81 -12.94 5.76
N HIS A 143 9.04 -12.63 6.21
CA HIS A 143 9.31 -11.44 7.02
C HIS A 143 9.19 -10.13 6.24
N LYS A 144 9.13 -10.20 4.91
CA LYS A 144 9.01 -9.01 4.06
C LYS A 144 7.65 -8.36 4.20
N PRO A 145 7.57 -7.03 4.13
CA PRO A 145 6.29 -6.34 4.09
C PRO A 145 5.50 -6.70 2.83
N ARG A 146 4.19 -6.53 2.88
CA ARG A 146 3.32 -6.62 1.70
C ARG A 146 3.69 -5.56 0.67
N TYR A 147 3.81 -4.33 1.13
CA TYR A 147 4.32 -3.20 0.35
C TYR A 147 5.41 -2.49 1.14
N CYS A 148 6.54 -2.24 0.51
CA CYS A 148 7.65 -1.55 1.15
C CYS A 148 7.37 -0.05 1.32
N PHE A 149 7.99 0.58 2.31
CA PHE A 149 8.12 2.03 2.35
C PHE A 149 8.62 2.56 1.00
N GLY A 150 8.02 3.62 0.51
CA GLY A 150 8.36 4.20 -0.78
C GLY A 150 7.75 3.51 -2.00
N TYR A 151 7.00 2.42 -1.82
CA TYR A 151 6.32 1.76 -2.92
C TYR A 151 5.19 2.63 -3.50
N GLY A 152 5.02 2.57 -4.80
CA GLY A 152 3.94 3.21 -5.54
C GLY A 152 4.23 3.21 -7.02
N LEU A 153 3.22 2.93 -7.82
CA LEU A 153 3.29 2.89 -9.27
C LEU A 153 2.92 4.25 -9.86
N SER A 154 3.42 4.52 -11.05
CA SER A 154 3.08 5.68 -11.86
C SER A 154 2.71 5.20 -13.27
N TYR A 155 2.06 6.04 -14.06
CA TYR A 155 1.74 5.71 -15.46
C TYR A 155 2.94 5.86 -16.38
N GLY A 156 3.93 6.68 -15.98
CA GLY A 156 5.20 6.81 -16.67
C GLY A 156 6.28 5.92 -16.08
N GLU A 157 7.29 5.62 -16.89
CA GLU A 157 8.49 4.92 -16.47
C GLU A 157 9.64 5.92 -16.34
N PHE A 158 10.42 5.81 -15.25
CA PHE A 158 11.62 6.60 -14.99
C PHE A 158 12.82 5.68 -14.97
N VAL A 159 13.76 5.93 -15.85
CA VAL A 159 15.03 5.21 -15.92
C VAL A 159 16.14 6.10 -15.39
N TYR A 160 16.86 5.61 -14.38
CA TYR A 160 18.04 6.28 -13.83
C TYR A 160 19.28 5.63 -14.44
N SER A 161 20.12 6.44 -15.06
CA SER A 161 21.36 5.98 -15.70
C SER A 161 22.48 6.99 -15.49
N ASP A 162 23.72 6.54 -15.72
CA ASP A 162 24.90 7.39 -15.79
C ASP A 162 25.16 8.27 -14.55
N MET A 163 24.84 7.79 -13.36
CA MET A 163 25.17 8.50 -12.13
C MET A 163 26.68 8.73 -12.04
N LYS A 164 27.10 9.98 -11.96
CA LYS A 164 28.50 10.38 -11.85
C LYS A 164 28.67 11.33 -10.68
N ILE A 165 29.77 11.19 -9.97
CA ILE A 165 30.16 12.12 -8.92
C ILE A 165 31.37 12.93 -9.39
N SER A 166 31.41 14.21 -9.04
CA SER A 166 32.47 15.15 -9.47
C SER A 166 33.85 14.77 -8.94
N LYS A 167 33.91 14.17 -7.75
CA LYS A 167 35.14 13.73 -7.07
C LYS A 167 34.87 12.47 -6.25
N PRO A 168 35.74 11.44 -6.30
CA PRO A 168 35.60 10.22 -5.49
C PRO A 168 35.92 10.45 -4.01
N GLU A 169 36.72 11.46 -3.70
CA GLU A 169 37.12 11.84 -2.35
C GLU A 169 36.96 13.35 -2.16
N VAL A 170 36.37 13.75 -1.05
CA VAL A 170 36.14 15.17 -0.70
C VAL A 170 36.43 15.41 0.77
N LYS A 171 36.82 16.65 1.09
CA LYS A 171 36.90 17.11 2.48
C LYS A 171 35.50 17.51 2.97
N PRO A 172 35.29 17.59 4.30
CA PRO A 172 33.98 17.89 4.88
C PRO A 172 33.34 19.22 4.44
N ASP A 173 34.16 20.17 3.99
CA ASP A 173 33.76 21.52 3.54
C ASP A 173 33.71 21.69 2.02
N GLU A 174 33.99 20.63 1.27
CA GLU A 174 33.93 20.64 -0.22
C GLU A 174 32.55 20.23 -0.73
N LEU A 175 32.16 20.84 -1.85
CA LEU A 175 30.94 20.48 -2.56
C LEU A 175 31.15 19.27 -3.46
N ILE A 176 30.18 18.38 -3.45
CA ILE A 176 30.04 17.27 -4.41
C ILE A 176 28.91 17.61 -5.35
N THR A 177 29.15 17.43 -6.64
CA THR A 177 28.09 17.45 -7.66
C THR A 177 27.83 16.02 -8.12
N VAL A 178 26.54 15.64 -8.18
CA VAL A 178 26.04 14.35 -8.64
C VAL A 178 25.21 14.55 -9.88
#